data_61d0dfa5cd0d6807e3b1243c074760eb
#
_entry.id   61d0dfa5cd0d6807e3b1243c074760eb
#
_cell.length_a   1.000
_cell.length_b   1.000
_cell.length_c   1.000
_cell.angle_alpha   90.00
_cell.angle_beta   90.00
_cell.angle_gamma   90.00
#
_symmetry.space_group_name_H-M   'P 1'
#
loop_
_entity.id
_entity.type
_entity.pdbx_description
1 polymer ?
#
loop_
_entity_poly.entity_id
_entity_poly.type
_entity_poly.pdbx_seq_one_letter_code
_entity_poly.pdbx_strand_id
1 'polypeptide(L)'
;MGTVSNYTETLEKTVRDLLERQDDLIRTAFTDQLTGLGNRGGFARSLEELWEQELPVTMAFIDIDNLKHCNDVFGHDEGNRYILQASLYLKLYMKVDEA
;
A
#
# COMPACT_ATOMS: atom_id res chain seq x y z
N MET A 1 -37.09 4.50 -25.65
CA MET A 1 -36.80 3.77 -24.39
C MET A 1 -35.35 3.32 -24.26
N GLY A 2 -34.76 2.76 -25.31
CA GLY A 2 -33.36 2.35 -25.29
C GLY A 2 -32.37 3.47 -24.98
N THR A 3 -32.66 4.70 -25.41
CA THR A 3 -31.76 5.85 -25.25
C THR A 3 -31.58 6.26 -23.81
N VAL A 4 -32.63 6.32 -23.01
CA VAL A 4 -32.56 6.68 -21.58
C VAL A 4 -31.84 5.58 -20.78
N SER A 5 -32.15 4.32 -21.07
CA SER A 5 -31.49 3.17 -20.44
C SER A 5 -29.99 3.15 -20.73
N ASN A 6 -29.59 3.44 -21.99
CA ASN A 6 -28.19 3.50 -22.39
C ASN A 6 -27.45 4.65 -21.70
N TYR A 7 -28.09 5.81 -21.51
CA TYR A 7 -27.51 6.94 -20.78
C TYR A 7 -27.25 6.57 -19.32
N THR A 8 -28.23 5.95 -18.69
CA THR A 8 -28.12 5.52 -17.30
C THR A 8 -26.98 4.52 -17.10
N GLU A 9 -26.89 3.51 -17.97
CA GLU A 9 -25.81 2.53 -17.93
C GLU A 9 -24.45 3.16 -18.15
N THR A 10 -24.33 4.10 -19.08
CA THR A 10 -23.09 4.82 -19.36
C THR A 10 -22.66 5.67 -18.18
N LEU A 11 -23.59 6.37 -17.53
CA LEU A 11 -23.30 7.17 -16.34
C LEU A 11 -22.86 6.30 -15.17
N GLU A 12 -23.55 5.20 -14.93
CA GLU A 12 -23.20 4.25 -13.88
C GLU A 12 -21.80 3.68 -14.08
N LYS A 13 -21.46 3.32 -15.32
CA LYS A 13 -20.13 2.83 -15.66
C LYS A 13 -19.07 3.90 -15.44
N THR A 14 -19.34 5.13 -15.87
CA THR A 14 -18.40 6.24 -15.68
C THR A 14 -18.16 6.52 -14.22
N VAL A 15 -19.19 6.52 -13.39
CA VAL A 15 -19.04 6.69 -11.93
C VAL A 15 -18.21 5.58 -11.32
N ARG A 16 -18.47 4.33 -11.69
CA ARG A 16 -17.65 3.19 -11.21
C ARG A 16 -16.19 3.32 -11.61
N ASP A 17 -15.93 3.68 -12.86
CA ASP A 17 -14.56 3.85 -13.35
C ASP A 17 -13.83 4.97 -12.60
N LEU A 18 -14.52 6.07 -12.31
CA LEU A 18 -13.94 7.18 -11.55
C LEU A 18 -13.66 6.80 -10.10
N LEU A 19 -14.55 6.05 -9.46
CA LEU A 19 -14.36 5.57 -8.10
C LEU A 19 -13.19 4.60 -8.01
N GLU A 20 -13.06 3.68 -8.97
CA GLU A 20 -11.93 2.76 -9.05
C GLU A 20 -10.61 3.49 -9.22
N ARG A 21 -10.57 4.51 -10.08
CA ARG A 21 -9.37 5.35 -10.28
C ARG A 21 -9.01 6.11 -9.01
N GLN A 22 -10.00 6.62 -8.30
CA GLN A 22 -9.77 7.31 -7.03
C GLN A 22 -9.16 6.37 -6.00
N ASP A 23 -9.68 5.16 -5.87
CA ASP A 23 -9.15 4.13 -4.97
C ASP A 23 -7.70 3.77 -5.32
N ASP A 24 -7.40 3.62 -6.61
CA ASP A 24 -6.04 3.33 -7.09
C ASP A 24 -5.08 4.48 -6.77
N LEU A 25 -5.51 5.72 -6.94
CA LEU A 25 -4.70 6.90 -6.61
C LEU A 25 -4.39 6.98 -5.12
N ILE A 26 -5.37 6.73 -4.27
CA ILE A 26 -5.21 6.71 -2.82
C ILE A 26 -4.24 5.60 -2.42
N ARG A 27 -4.42 4.40 -2.98
CA ARG A 27 -3.54 3.26 -2.71
C ARG A 27 -2.11 3.56 -3.12
N THR A 28 -1.91 4.11 -4.32
CA THR A 28 -0.59 4.48 -4.84
C THR A 28 0.07 5.58 -4.00
N ALA A 29 -0.71 6.53 -3.51
CA ALA A 29 -0.19 7.63 -2.70
C ALA A 29 0.29 7.18 -1.31
N PHE A 30 -0.33 6.16 -0.71
CA PHE A 30 -0.09 5.80 0.70
C PHE A 30 0.50 4.41 0.92
N THR A 31 0.65 3.61 -0.12
CA THR A 31 1.22 2.26 0.01
C THR A 31 2.40 2.04 -0.92
N ASP A 32 3.31 1.17 -0.46
CA ASP A 32 4.39 0.65 -1.28
C ASP A 32 3.86 -0.41 -2.24
N GLN A 33 4.14 -0.26 -3.53
CA GLN A 33 3.58 -1.14 -4.55
C GLN A 33 4.16 -2.56 -4.51
N LEU A 34 5.38 -2.71 -4.06
CA LEU A 34 6.01 -4.01 -3.97
C LEU A 34 5.44 -4.85 -2.82
N THR A 35 5.28 -4.26 -1.65
CA THR A 35 4.92 -4.99 -0.43
C THR A 35 3.47 -4.82 -0.01
N GLY A 36 2.79 -3.78 -0.49
CA GLY A 36 1.46 -3.41 -0.04
C GLY A 36 1.41 -2.77 1.34
N LEU A 37 2.57 -2.62 1.98
CA LEU A 37 2.67 -1.90 3.26
C LEU A 37 2.57 -0.39 3.02
N GLY A 38 2.31 0.36 4.08
CA GLY A 38 2.32 1.81 3.98
C GLY A 38 3.67 2.33 3.53
N ASN A 39 3.67 3.30 2.63
CA ASN A 39 4.88 4.04 2.26
C ASN A 39 5.10 5.19 3.25
N ARG A 40 6.02 6.10 2.95
CA ARG A 40 6.31 7.25 3.80
C ARG A 40 5.05 8.10 4.07
N GLY A 41 4.24 8.35 3.04
CA GLY A 41 2.99 9.10 3.17
C GLY A 41 1.95 8.36 4.01
N GLY A 42 1.83 7.06 3.83
CA GLY A 42 0.97 6.20 4.63
C GLY A 42 1.37 6.16 6.09
N PHE A 43 2.66 6.08 6.36
CA PHE A 43 3.21 6.16 7.72
C PHE A 43 2.86 7.49 8.39
N ALA A 44 3.10 8.59 7.70
CA ALA A 44 2.83 9.93 8.24
C ALA A 44 1.34 10.10 8.56
N ARG A 45 0.46 9.63 7.68
CA ARG A 45 -0.99 9.67 7.87
C ARG A 45 -1.43 8.86 9.08
N SER A 46 -0.93 7.63 9.22
CA SER A 46 -1.25 6.77 10.34
C SER A 46 -0.77 7.36 11.66
N LEU A 47 0.42 7.94 11.67
CA LEU A 47 0.98 8.57 12.85
C LEU A 47 0.14 9.78 13.28
N GLU A 48 -0.29 10.60 12.32
CA GLU A 48 -1.16 11.75 12.58
C GLU A 48 -2.50 11.34 13.18
N GLU A 49 -3.12 10.28 12.63
CA GLU A 49 -4.38 9.72 13.15
C GLU A 49 -4.23 9.24 14.59
N LEU A 50 -3.14 8.53 14.90
CA LEU A 50 -2.85 8.06 16.26
C LEU A 50 -2.60 9.21 17.21
N TRP A 51 -1.90 10.25 16.74
CA TRP A 51 -1.65 11.47 17.53
C TRP A 51 -2.95 12.19 17.89
N GLU A 52 -3.86 12.34 16.93
CA GLU A 52 -5.17 12.96 17.16
C GLU A 52 -6.01 12.19 18.17
N GLN A 53 -5.89 10.86 18.18
CA GLN A 53 -6.59 9.98 19.11
C GLN A 53 -5.89 9.90 20.47
N GLU A 54 -4.76 10.55 20.65
CA GLU A 54 -3.95 10.51 21.87
C GLU A 54 -3.56 9.08 22.30
N LEU A 55 -3.37 8.19 21.32
CA LEU A 55 -2.98 6.82 21.60
C LEU A 55 -1.47 6.69 21.79
N PRO A 56 -1.02 5.85 22.72
CA PRO A 56 0.41 5.60 22.88
C PRO A 56 0.96 4.86 21.67
N VAL A 57 2.15 5.25 21.20
CA VAL A 57 2.79 4.70 20.02
C VAL A 57 4.21 4.24 20.36
N THR A 58 4.54 3.05 19.93
CA THR A 58 5.92 2.56 19.94
C THR A 58 6.40 2.46 18.49
N MET A 59 7.55 3.04 18.21
CA MET A 59 8.16 2.96 16.88
C MET A 59 9.38 2.07 16.89
N ALA A 60 9.51 1.24 15.85
CA ALA A 60 10.69 0.41 15.63
C ALA A 60 11.22 0.66 14.23
N PHE A 61 12.54 0.78 14.11
CA PHE A 61 13.23 0.85 12.82
C PHE A 61 13.84 -0.51 12.54
N ILE A 62 13.44 -1.11 11.42
CA ILE A 62 13.89 -2.43 11.02
C ILE A 62 14.60 -2.29 9.68
N ASP A 63 15.83 -2.79 9.60
CA ASP A 63 16.60 -2.77 8.37
C ASP A 63 16.86 -4.21 7.91
N ILE A 64 16.91 -4.38 6.57
CA ILE A 64 17.16 -5.68 5.96
C ILE A 64 18.65 -5.82 5.72
N ASP A 65 19.25 -6.82 6.37
CA ASP A 65 20.67 -7.08 6.24
C ASP A 65 21.04 -7.57 4.84
N ASN A 66 22.14 -7.06 4.33
CA ASN A 66 22.75 -7.50 3.07
C ASN A 66 21.90 -7.29 1.81
N LEU A 67 20.90 -6.42 1.83
CA LEU A 67 20.07 -6.17 0.66
C LEU A 67 20.90 -5.66 -0.52
N LYS A 68 21.81 -4.73 -0.28
CA LYS A 68 22.69 -4.21 -1.33
C LYS A 68 23.54 -5.32 -1.94
N HIS A 69 24.11 -6.19 -1.11
CA HIS A 69 24.88 -7.34 -1.57
C HIS A 69 24.01 -8.28 -2.41
N CYS A 70 22.80 -8.57 -1.98
CA CYS A 70 21.85 -9.39 -2.72
C CYS A 70 21.55 -8.79 -4.10
N ASN A 71 21.28 -7.49 -4.16
CA ASN A 71 21.04 -6.79 -5.43
C ASN A 71 22.27 -6.83 -6.34
N ASP A 72 23.46 -6.62 -5.80
CA ASP A 72 24.70 -6.57 -6.56
C ASP A 72 25.08 -7.94 -7.13
N VAL A 73 24.85 -9.01 -6.38
CA VAL A 73 25.23 -10.38 -6.78
C VAL A 73 24.15 -11.07 -7.60
N PHE A 74 22.88 -10.94 -7.20
CA PHE A 74 21.78 -11.71 -7.78
C PHE A 74 20.81 -10.85 -8.61
N GLY A 75 20.97 -9.53 -8.60
CA GLY A 75 20.12 -8.59 -9.31
C GLY A 75 18.93 -8.08 -8.48
N HIS A 76 18.28 -7.04 -9.01
CA HIS A 76 17.19 -6.37 -8.31
C HIS A 76 15.93 -7.23 -8.13
N ASP A 77 15.69 -8.18 -9.02
CA ASP A 77 14.55 -9.10 -8.90
C ASP A 77 14.67 -9.98 -7.66
N GLU A 78 15.86 -10.49 -7.38
CA GLU A 78 16.13 -11.24 -6.16
C GLU A 78 16.10 -10.35 -4.93
N GLY A 79 16.58 -9.12 -5.02
CA GLY A 79 16.45 -8.14 -3.97
C GLY A 79 15.00 -7.85 -3.63
N ASN A 80 14.15 -7.73 -4.64
CA ASN A 80 12.72 -7.53 -4.46
C ASN A 80 12.05 -8.74 -3.79
N ARG A 81 12.46 -9.96 -4.13
CA ARG A 81 11.99 -11.17 -3.44
C ARG A 81 12.37 -11.16 -1.97
N TYR A 82 13.58 -10.74 -1.68
CA TYR A 82 14.09 -10.64 -0.32
C TYR A 82 13.26 -9.64 0.51
N ILE A 83 12.97 -8.48 -0.07
CA ILE A 83 12.09 -7.48 0.54
C ILE A 83 10.69 -8.03 0.78
N LEU A 84 10.12 -8.72 -0.21
CA LEU A 84 8.80 -9.35 -0.08
C LEU A 84 8.76 -10.38 1.03
N GLN A 85 9.77 -11.23 1.15
CA GLN A 85 9.87 -12.19 2.24
C GLN A 85 9.91 -11.51 3.60
N ALA A 86 10.70 -10.47 3.73
CA ALA A 86 10.79 -9.70 4.97
C ALA A 86 9.43 -9.06 5.32
N SER A 87 8.74 -8.51 4.33
CA SER A 87 7.42 -7.91 4.53
C SER A 87 6.37 -8.93 4.95
N LEU A 88 6.40 -10.13 4.39
CA LEU A 88 5.52 -11.23 4.78
C LEU A 88 5.77 -11.67 6.22
N TYR A 89 7.03 -11.73 6.62
CA TYR A 89 7.40 -12.02 8.01
C TYR A 89 6.84 -10.97 8.97
N LEU A 90 6.99 -9.69 8.63
CA LEU A 90 6.46 -8.61 9.45
C LEU A 90 4.93 -8.69 9.57
N LYS A 91 4.23 -8.92 8.47
CA LYS A 91 2.78 -9.06 8.45
C LYS A 91 2.31 -10.23 9.32
N LEU A 92 3.02 -11.36 9.24
CA LEU A 92 2.65 -12.58 9.92
C LEU A 92 2.88 -12.50 11.43
N TYR A 93 4.03 -11.98 11.85
CA TYR A 93 4.44 -11.99 13.26
C TYR A 93 4.06 -10.73 14.03
N MET A 94 3.92 -9.60 13.36
CA MET A 94 3.56 -8.33 14.00
C MET A 94 2.08 -7.98 13.87
N LYS A 95 1.29 -8.81 13.23
CA LYS A 95 -0.15 -8.62 13.00
C LYS A 95 -0.43 -7.22 12.45
N VAL A 96 0.28 -6.89 11.37
CA VAL A 96 0.08 -5.62 10.68
C VAL A 96 -1.32 -5.59 10.12
N ASP A 97 -2.12 -4.61 10.54
CA ASP A 97 -3.45 -4.41 9.99
C ASP A 97 -3.31 -3.95 8.54
N GLU A 98 -3.96 -4.68 7.64
CA GLU A 98 -4.10 -4.25 6.27
C GLU A 98 -5.23 -3.21 6.23
N ALA A 99 -4.83 -1.96 6.29
CA ALA A 99 -5.79 -0.88 6.19
C ALA A 99 -6.26 -0.70 4.75
#